data_baadb43cf2e6a15698abc281dfcb1845
#
_entry.id   baadb43cf2e6a15698abc281dfcb1845
#
_cell.length_a   1.000
_cell.length_b   1.000
_cell.length_c   1.000
_cell.angle_alpha   90.00
_cell.angle_beta   90.00
_cell.angle_gamma   90.00
#
_symmetry.space_group_name_H-M   'P 1'
#
loop_
_entity.id
_entity.type
_entity.pdbx_description
1 polymer ?
#
loop_
_entity_poly.entity_id
_entity_poly.type
_entity_poly.pdbx_seq_one_letter_code
_entity_poly.pdbx_strand_id
1 'polypeptide(L)'
;EQTLNQMLVEMDGFDTDTNIIIIAATNRPDILDPALTRPGRFDRQIVVDSPDVRGREGILKVHAKKIKQAEEVDLEILARGTPGLSGADLANLVNEAALLAARKNRDSVTMADFEEAKDKVMMGTERRSMVIPEEEKKMVAYHEAGHALVSKFLPDADPVHKVTIIPRGLALGLTHYLPVDERHTHSKERIETRLVYAMGGRVAEKVVFNQLSTGASDDLRRITEIAQN
;
A
#
# COMPACT_ATOMS: atom_id res chain seq x y z
N GLU A 1 19.05 -24.47 19.48
CA GLU A 1 19.78 -25.61 18.90
C GLU A 1 19.14 -26.96 19.26
N GLN A 2 18.86 -27.24 20.54
CA GLN A 2 18.31 -28.52 20.97
C GLN A 2 16.92 -28.82 20.35
N THR A 3 16.03 -27.82 20.29
CA THR A 3 14.69 -27.95 19.71
C THR A 3 14.75 -28.17 18.19
N LEU A 4 15.68 -27.48 17.51
CA LEU A 4 15.89 -27.66 16.07
C LEU A 4 16.36 -29.08 15.75
N ASN A 5 17.39 -29.56 16.49
CA ASN A 5 17.90 -30.92 16.32
C ASN A 5 16.83 -31.99 16.54
N GLN A 6 15.98 -31.81 17.55
CA GLN A 6 14.88 -32.73 17.82
C GLN A 6 13.85 -32.71 16.68
N MET A 7 13.50 -31.51 16.16
CA MET A 7 12.60 -31.38 15.01
C MET A 7 13.17 -32.05 13.76
N LEU A 8 14.47 -31.92 13.51
CA LEU A 8 15.15 -32.57 12.38
C LEU A 8 15.11 -34.11 12.51
N VAL A 9 15.33 -34.64 13.71
CA VAL A 9 15.25 -36.08 13.99
C VAL A 9 13.84 -36.62 13.77
N GLU A 10 12.81 -35.89 14.22
CA GLU A 10 11.41 -36.29 14.02
C GLU A 10 11.03 -36.25 12.52
N MET A 11 11.50 -35.23 11.79
CA MET A 11 11.25 -35.13 10.34
C MET A 11 11.91 -36.26 9.56
N ASP A 12 13.13 -36.65 9.93
CA ASP A 12 13.87 -37.76 9.29
C ASP A 12 13.32 -39.15 9.70
N GLY A 13 12.56 -39.20 10.79
CA GLY A 13 11.96 -40.43 11.32
C GLY A 13 10.55 -40.73 10.80
N PHE A 14 9.97 -39.87 9.92
CA PHE A 14 8.66 -40.16 9.34
C PHE A 14 8.78 -41.31 8.34
N ASP A 15 8.09 -42.41 8.65
CA ASP A 15 7.94 -43.55 7.72
C ASP A 15 7.20 -43.09 6.46
N THR A 16 7.68 -43.52 5.30
CA THR A 16 7.09 -43.24 3.98
C THR A 16 5.63 -43.69 3.83
N ASP A 17 5.20 -44.58 4.74
CA ASP A 17 3.82 -45.11 4.77
C ASP A 17 2.82 -44.19 5.53
N THR A 18 3.29 -43.14 6.18
CA THR A 18 2.41 -42.16 6.82
C THR A 18 2.11 -40.99 5.86
N ASN A 19 0.84 -40.83 5.48
CA ASN A 19 0.37 -39.72 4.62
C ASN A 19 0.36 -38.38 5.39
N ILE A 20 1.52 -37.96 5.90
CA ILE A 20 1.69 -36.70 6.62
C ILE A 20 2.36 -35.67 5.69
N ILE A 21 1.75 -34.49 5.56
CA ILE A 21 2.33 -33.36 4.88
C ILE A 21 2.67 -32.29 5.92
N ILE A 22 3.94 -31.93 6.01
CA ILE A 22 4.42 -30.89 6.91
C ILE A 22 4.50 -29.59 6.13
N ILE A 23 3.86 -28.52 6.62
CA ILE A 23 3.89 -27.20 6.03
C ILE A 23 4.42 -26.22 7.08
N ALA A 24 5.40 -25.42 6.70
CA ALA A 24 5.91 -24.31 7.50
C ALA A 24 5.87 -23.01 6.69
N ALA A 25 5.76 -21.88 7.36
CA ALA A 25 5.79 -20.56 6.75
C ALA A 25 6.72 -19.63 7.53
N THR A 26 7.46 -18.80 6.81
CA THR A 26 8.34 -17.78 7.39
C THR A 26 8.35 -16.54 6.51
N ASN A 27 8.49 -15.37 7.12
CA ASN A 27 8.76 -14.11 6.41
C ASN A 27 10.28 -13.88 6.22
N ARG A 28 11.12 -14.74 6.81
CA ARG A 28 12.57 -14.61 6.76
C ARG A 28 13.24 -15.93 6.37
N PRO A 29 13.22 -16.25 5.07
CA PRO A 29 13.88 -17.46 4.58
C PRO A 29 15.41 -17.40 4.76
N ASP A 30 15.98 -16.19 4.83
CA ASP A 30 17.40 -15.91 5.01
C ASP A 30 18.00 -16.42 6.33
N ILE A 31 17.19 -16.55 7.38
CA ILE A 31 17.62 -17.02 8.71
C ILE A 31 17.35 -18.50 8.97
N LEU A 32 16.73 -19.21 8.01
CA LEU A 32 16.47 -20.64 8.16
C LEU A 32 17.79 -21.43 8.16
N ASP A 33 17.88 -22.42 9.07
CA ASP A 33 18.98 -23.36 9.02
C ASP A 33 18.92 -24.15 7.71
N PRO A 34 20.01 -24.21 6.91
CA PRO A 34 20.06 -24.97 5.67
C PRO A 34 19.71 -26.46 5.82
N ALA A 35 19.85 -27.00 7.04
CA ALA A 35 19.47 -28.38 7.31
C ALA A 35 17.97 -28.61 7.18
N LEU A 36 17.12 -27.60 7.41
CA LEU A 36 15.66 -27.68 7.25
C LEU A 36 15.22 -27.80 5.80
N THR A 37 16.00 -27.24 4.86
CA THR A 37 15.63 -27.15 3.44
C THR A 37 16.25 -28.25 2.59
N ARG A 38 16.89 -29.26 3.22
CA ARG A 38 17.44 -30.41 2.52
C ARG A 38 16.35 -31.34 1.98
N PRO A 39 16.63 -32.09 0.87
CA PRO A 39 15.70 -33.10 0.37
C PRO A 39 15.25 -34.09 1.46
N GLY A 40 13.97 -34.43 1.47
CA GLY A 40 13.34 -35.26 2.51
C GLY A 40 12.79 -34.51 3.72
N ARG A 41 12.96 -33.17 3.76
CA ARG A 41 12.41 -32.28 4.79
C ARG A 41 11.53 -31.23 4.13
N PHE A 42 11.82 -29.93 4.29
CA PHE A 42 11.14 -28.85 3.53
C PHE A 42 11.81 -28.69 2.15
N ASP A 43 11.65 -29.66 1.30
CA ASP A 43 12.27 -29.71 -0.02
C ASP A 43 11.56 -28.84 -1.08
N ARG A 44 10.32 -28.45 -0.81
CA ARG A 44 9.55 -27.54 -1.67
C ARG A 44 9.41 -26.18 -1.03
N GLN A 45 9.98 -25.18 -1.69
CA GLN A 45 9.85 -23.79 -1.28
C GLN A 45 8.88 -23.07 -2.25
N ILE A 46 7.84 -22.48 -1.68
CA ILE A 46 6.85 -21.73 -2.44
C ILE A 46 6.92 -20.29 -1.95
N VAL A 47 7.28 -19.38 -2.84
CA VAL A 47 7.22 -17.93 -2.56
C VAL A 47 5.77 -17.48 -2.74
N VAL A 48 5.23 -16.81 -1.73
CA VAL A 48 3.91 -16.17 -1.77
C VAL A 48 4.13 -14.68 -1.91
N ASP A 49 4.06 -14.19 -3.13
CA ASP A 49 4.20 -12.77 -3.45
C ASP A 49 3.00 -11.95 -2.99
N SER A 50 3.18 -10.60 -2.98
CA SER A 50 2.05 -9.69 -2.79
C SER A 50 1.00 -9.90 -3.88
N PRO A 51 -0.30 -9.86 -3.55
CA PRO A 51 -1.35 -10.15 -4.51
C PRO A 51 -1.44 -9.06 -5.59
N ASP A 52 -1.69 -9.49 -6.84
CA ASP A 52 -2.08 -8.60 -7.94
C ASP A 52 -3.51 -8.02 -7.72
N VAL A 53 -3.99 -7.19 -8.63
CA VAL A 53 -5.34 -6.57 -8.54
C VAL A 53 -6.43 -7.63 -8.35
N ARG A 54 -6.39 -8.73 -9.10
CA ARG A 54 -7.40 -9.79 -9.03
C ARG A 54 -7.31 -10.56 -7.70
N GLY A 55 -6.09 -10.82 -7.25
CA GLY A 55 -5.82 -11.43 -5.95
C GLY A 55 -6.34 -10.56 -4.82
N ARG A 56 -6.09 -9.24 -4.86
CA ARG A 56 -6.62 -8.28 -3.86
C ARG A 56 -8.13 -8.21 -3.86
N GLU A 57 -8.76 -8.18 -5.02
CA GLU A 57 -10.22 -8.23 -5.13
C GLU A 57 -10.78 -9.52 -4.52
N GLY A 58 -10.17 -10.68 -4.82
CA GLY A 58 -10.53 -11.97 -4.23
C GLY A 58 -10.43 -11.97 -2.70
N ILE A 59 -9.34 -11.42 -2.15
CA ILE A 59 -9.12 -11.30 -0.71
C ILE A 59 -10.15 -10.36 -0.08
N LEU A 60 -10.39 -9.19 -0.67
CA LEU A 60 -11.42 -8.26 -0.22
C LEU A 60 -12.80 -8.93 -0.20
N LYS A 61 -13.18 -9.66 -1.24
CA LYS A 61 -14.45 -10.43 -1.31
C LYS A 61 -14.57 -11.44 -0.16
N VAL A 62 -13.48 -12.14 0.18
CA VAL A 62 -13.49 -13.12 1.29
C VAL A 62 -13.74 -12.44 2.63
N HIS A 63 -13.05 -11.34 2.91
CA HIS A 63 -13.18 -10.63 4.19
C HIS A 63 -14.47 -9.83 4.27
N ALA A 64 -14.92 -9.24 3.17
CA ALA A 64 -16.14 -8.45 3.09
C ALA A 64 -17.44 -9.28 3.26
N LYS A 65 -17.40 -10.61 3.05
CA LYS A 65 -18.51 -11.51 3.39
C LYS A 65 -18.91 -11.49 4.87
N LYS A 66 -18.02 -11.07 5.74
CA LYS A 66 -18.25 -11.04 7.20
C LYS A 66 -18.95 -9.77 7.68
N ILE A 67 -19.15 -8.79 6.80
CA ILE A 67 -19.74 -7.50 7.12
C ILE A 67 -20.93 -7.22 6.19
N LYS A 68 -21.88 -6.43 6.65
CA LYS A 68 -22.97 -5.95 5.81
C LYS A 68 -22.51 -4.75 5.01
N GLN A 69 -22.48 -4.89 3.69
CA GLN A 69 -22.07 -3.83 2.76
C GLN A 69 -23.30 -3.15 2.17
N ALA A 70 -23.16 -1.87 1.84
CA ALA A 70 -24.13 -1.15 1.02
C ALA A 70 -23.98 -1.57 -0.47
N GLU A 71 -25.05 -1.40 -1.25
CA GLU A 71 -25.11 -1.85 -2.65
C GLU A 71 -24.09 -1.12 -3.56
N GLU A 72 -23.72 0.11 -3.21
CA GLU A 72 -22.76 0.92 -3.99
C GLU A 72 -21.30 0.53 -3.79
N VAL A 73 -20.99 -0.46 -2.93
CA VAL A 73 -19.61 -0.87 -2.65
C VAL A 73 -19.02 -1.64 -3.82
N ASP A 74 -17.99 -1.09 -4.43
CA ASP A 74 -17.23 -1.70 -5.51
C ASP A 74 -15.85 -2.15 -5.03
N LEU A 75 -15.70 -3.46 -4.82
CA LEU A 75 -14.46 -4.06 -4.34
C LEU A 75 -13.35 -4.08 -5.42
N GLU A 76 -13.70 -4.01 -6.71
CA GLU A 76 -12.73 -3.90 -7.79
C GLU A 76 -12.03 -2.53 -7.76
N ILE A 77 -12.80 -1.45 -7.56
CA ILE A 77 -12.23 -0.10 -7.39
C ILE A 77 -11.29 -0.06 -6.18
N LEU A 78 -11.70 -0.67 -5.06
CA LEU A 78 -10.84 -0.77 -3.88
C LEU A 78 -9.57 -1.56 -4.15
N ALA A 79 -9.65 -2.68 -4.86
CA ALA A 79 -8.49 -3.51 -5.22
C ALA A 79 -7.49 -2.74 -6.09
N ARG A 80 -7.98 -1.95 -7.05
CA ARG A 80 -7.14 -1.06 -7.87
C ARG A 80 -6.49 0.04 -7.04
N GLY A 81 -7.23 0.58 -6.07
CA GLY A 81 -6.77 1.66 -5.18
C GLY A 81 -5.83 1.22 -4.05
N THR A 82 -5.47 -0.07 -3.96
CA THR A 82 -4.65 -0.64 -2.89
C THR A 82 -3.41 -1.39 -3.41
N PRO A 83 -2.60 -0.80 -4.31
CA PRO A 83 -1.41 -1.46 -4.82
C PRO A 83 -0.42 -1.75 -3.69
N GLY A 84 0.20 -2.93 -3.73
CA GLY A 84 1.22 -3.36 -2.78
C GLY A 84 0.71 -3.80 -1.41
N LEU A 85 -0.59 -3.72 -1.12
CA LEU A 85 -1.13 -4.22 0.14
C LEU A 85 -1.13 -5.76 0.17
N SER A 86 -0.70 -6.30 1.30
CA SER A 86 -0.76 -7.73 1.60
C SER A 86 -2.18 -8.18 1.95
N GLY A 87 -2.40 -9.50 2.02
CA GLY A 87 -3.67 -10.05 2.49
C GLY A 87 -4.06 -9.60 3.89
N ALA A 88 -3.07 -9.43 4.78
CA ALA A 88 -3.29 -8.93 6.14
C ALA A 88 -3.74 -7.45 6.15
N ASP A 89 -3.12 -6.61 5.30
CA ASP A 89 -3.50 -5.20 5.17
C ASP A 89 -4.92 -5.05 4.62
N LEU A 90 -5.30 -5.88 3.63
CA LEU A 90 -6.64 -5.89 3.07
C LEU A 90 -7.70 -6.38 4.07
N ALA A 91 -7.37 -7.38 4.89
CA ALA A 91 -8.22 -7.82 5.99
C ALA A 91 -8.41 -6.70 7.03
N ASN A 92 -7.33 -6.00 7.38
CA ASN A 92 -7.36 -4.85 8.28
C ASN A 92 -8.19 -3.69 7.68
N LEU A 93 -8.06 -3.42 6.38
CA LEU A 93 -8.86 -2.41 5.67
C LEU A 93 -10.36 -2.68 5.82
N VAL A 94 -10.80 -3.91 5.59
CA VAL A 94 -12.22 -4.30 5.76
C VAL A 94 -12.68 -4.12 7.21
N ASN A 95 -11.85 -4.51 8.19
CA ASN A 95 -12.15 -4.33 9.60
C ASN A 95 -12.24 -2.84 9.99
N GLU A 96 -11.31 -2.01 9.52
CA GLU A 96 -11.33 -0.56 9.77
C GLU A 96 -12.56 0.11 9.15
N ALA A 97 -12.97 -0.29 7.93
CA ALA A 97 -14.19 0.22 7.31
C ALA A 97 -15.44 -0.12 8.15
N ALA A 98 -15.52 -1.34 8.68
CA ALA A 98 -16.60 -1.74 9.58
C ALA A 98 -16.61 -0.93 10.88
N LEU A 99 -15.43 -0.68 11.47
CA LEU A 99 -15.31 0.16 12.66
C LEU A 99 -15.72 1.62 12.40
N LEU A 100 -15.40 2.16 11.23
CA LEU A 100 -15.80 3.51 10.82
C LEU A 100 -17.32 3.61 10.64
N ALA A 101 -17.95 2.63 9.99
CA ALA A 101 -19.40 2.57 9.85
C ALA A 101 -20.09 2.48 11.22
N ALA A 102 -19.59 1.63 12.12
CA ALA A 102 -20.10 1.51 13.50
C ALA A 102 -19.99 2.83 14.29
N ARG A 103 -18.86 3.52 14.18
CA ARG A 103 -18.66 4.85 14.80
C ARG A 103 -19.65 5.91 14.31
N LYS A 104 -20.10 5.77 13.06
CA LYS A 104 -21.09 6.67 12.43
C LYS A 104 -22.52 6.17 12.63
N ASN A 105 -22.73 5.13 13.47
CA ASN A 105 -24.03 4.47 13.72
C ASN A 105 -24.74 4.03 12.42
N ARG A 106 -23.99 3.46 11.47
CA ARG A 106 -24.52 2.93 10.22
C ARG A 106 -24.73 1.42 10.32
N ASP A 107 -25.80 0.93 9.71
CA ASP A 107 -26.13 -0.50 9.64
C ASP A 107 -25.36 -1.27 8.57
N SER A 108 -24.72 -0.56 7.65
CA SER A 108 -23.93 -1.12 6.55
C SER A 108 -22.70 -0.26 6.27
N VAL A 109 -21.67 -0.91 5.76
CA VAL A 109 -20.42 -0.27 5.36
C VAL A 109 -20.58 0.30 3.95
N THR A 110 -20.35 1.59 3.80
CA THR A 110 -20.42 2.32 2.52
C THR A 110 -19.06 2.38 1.81
N MET A 111 -19.07 2.73 0.52
CA MET A 111 -17.83 2.98 -0.22
C MET A 111 -17.00 4.09 0.43
N ALA A 112 -17.63 5.12 0.98
CA ALA A 112 -16.95 6.21 1.70
C ALA A 112 -16.22 5.71 2.96
N ASP A 113 -16.78 4.71 3.68
CA ASP A 113 -16.10 4.13 4.84
C ASP A 113 -14.88 3.29 4.42
N PHE A 114 -14.97 2.58 3.30
CA PHE A 114 -13.82 1.88 2.73
C PHE A 114 -12.72 2.83 2.26
N GLU A 115 -13.07 3.95 1.61
CA GLU A 115 -12.09 4.95 1.19
C GLU A 115 -11.38 5.60 2.40
N GLU A 116 -12.12 5.91 3.47
CA GLU A 116 -11.54 6.44 4.71
C GLU A 116 -10.65 5.40 5.40
N ALA A 117 -11.05 4.13 5.40
CA ALA A 117 -10.26 3.02 5.93
C ALA A 117 -8.97 2.81 5.11
N LYS A 118 -9.06 2.88 3.79
CA LYS A 118 -7.92 2.80 2.87
C LYS A 118 -6.91 3.90 3.19
N ASP A 119 -7.36 5.15 3.30
CA ASP A 119 -6.51 6.26 3.68
C ASP A 119 -5.80 6.00 5.01
N LYS A 120 -6.53 5.47 6.01
CA LYS A 120 -5.98 5.17 7.32
C LYS A 120 -4.92 4.06 7.27
N VAL A 121 -5.16 2.99 6.50
CA VAL A 121 -4.23 1.85 6.38
C VAL A 121 -2.98 2.25 5.61
N MET A 122 -3.12 3.00 4.51
CA MET A 122 -2.00 3.36 3.64
C MET A 122 -1.18 4.55 4.16
N MET A 123 -1.83 5.52 4.82
CA MET A 123 -1.22 6.81 5.18
C MET A 123 -1.18 7.06 6.69
N GLY A 124 -1.84 6.22 7.47
CA GLY A 124 -1.99 6.44 8.91
C GLY A 124 -3.22 7.27 9.28
N THR A 125 -3.39 7.47 10.59
CA THR A 125 -4.53 8.19 11.15
C THR A 125 -4.47 9.69 10.87
N GLU A 126 -5.65 10.31 10.70
CA GLU A 126 -5.76 11.78 10.64
C GLU A 126 -5.27 12.44 11.92
N ARG A 127 -4.49 13.50 11.78
CA ARG A 127 -3.98 14.31 12.89
C ARG A 127 -4.90 15.51 13.11
N ARG A 128 -6.15 15.27 13.50
CA ARG A 128 -7.20 16.31 13.66
C ARG A 128 -6.85 17.39 14.70
N SER A 129 -6.01 17.06 15.67
CA SER A 129 -5.56 18.02 16.70
C SER A 129 -4.40 18.88 16.24
N MET A 130 -3.85 18.65 15.06
CA MET A 130 -2.73 19.44 14.55
C MET A 130 -3.22 20.77 14.02
N VAL A 131 -2.81 21.85 14.68
CA VAL A 131 -3.07 23.21 14.22
C VAL A 131 -1.96 23.59 13.25
N ILE A 132 -2.32 23.73 11.97
CA ILE A 132 -1.41 24.19 10.92
C ILE A 132 -1.72 25.64 10.59
N PRO A 133 -0.72 26.54 10.57
CA PRO A 133 -0.92 27.93 10.16
C PRO A 133 -1.52 28.04 8.75
N GLU A 134 -2.35 29.06 8.51
CA GLU A 134 -3.02 29.22 7.21
C GLU A 134 -2.03 29.40 6.04
N GLU A 135 -0.90 30.04 6.27
CA GLU A 135 0.16 30.19 5.26
C GLU A 135 0.77 28.82 4.88
N GLU A 136 0.97 27.96 5.88
CA GLU A 136 1.50 26.60 5.65
C GLU A 136 0.45 25.71 4.95
N LYS A 137 -0.82 25.79 5.35
CA LYS A 137 -1.92 25.10 4.64
C LYS A 137 -1.99 25.55 3.17
N LYS A 138 -1.85 26.85 2.93
CA LYS A 138 -1.82 27.40 1.58
C LYS A 138 -0.64 26.86 0.78
N MET A 139 0.55 26.82 1.38
CA MET A 139 1.74 26.24 0.74
C MET A 139 1.56 24.77 0.39
N VAL A 140 1.06 23.96 1.33
CA VAL A 140 0.74 22.55 1.10
C VAL A 140 -0.30 22.37 -0.01
N ALA A 141 -1.36 23.21 -0.01
CA ALA A 141 -2.39 23.13 -1.05
C ALA A 141 -1.85 23.39 -2.46
N TYR A 142 -0.97 24.38 -2.61
CA TYR A 142 -0.32 24.65 -3.90
C TYR A 142 0.68 23.56 -4.28
N HIS A 143 1.39 23.00 -3.30
CA HIS A 143 2.30 21.88 -3.50
C HIS A 143 1.55 20.66 -4.08
N GLU A 144 0.48 20.22 -3.40
CA GLU A 144 -0.33 19.07 -3.86
C GLU A 144 -1.05 19.37 -5.20
N ALA A 145 -1.54 20.59 -5.36
CA ALA A 145 -2.13 21.00 -6.64
C ALA A 145 -1.09 20.98 -7.77
N GLY A 146 0.17 21.29 -7.48
CA GLY A 146 1.27 21.20 -8.43
C GLY A 146 1.47 19.79 -8.96
N HIS A 147 1.51 18.79 -8.07
CA HIS A 147 1.58 17.38 -8.45
C HIS A 147 0.39 16.98 -9.32
N ALA A 148 -0.82 17.30 -8.88
CA ALA A 148 -2.05 16.95 -9.58
C ALA A 148 -2.13 17.61 -10.97
N LEU A 149 -1.80 18.90 -11.06
CA LEU A 149 -1.84 19.65 -12.30
C LEU A 149 -0.85 19.11 -13.33
N VAL A 150 0.40 18.91 -12.92
CA VAL A 150 1.45 18.38 -13.81
C VAL A 150 1.07 16.99 -14.30
N SER A 151 0.61 16.09 -13.39
CA SER A 151 0.14 14.76 -13.79
C SER A 151 -1.01 14.83 -14.81
N LYS A 152 -1.95 15.75 -14.65
CA LYS A 152 -3.10 15.89 -15.53
C LYS A 152 -2.73 16.22 -16.99
N PHE A 153 -1.62 16.93 -17.18
CA PHE A 153 -1.15 17.34 -18.52
C PHE A 153 -0.13 16.38 -19.14
N LEU A 154 0.33 15.37 -18.41
CA LEU A 154 1.26 14.37 -18.93
C LEU A 154 0.50 13.16 -19.48
N PRO A 155 0.76 12.72 -20.73
CA PRO A 155 -0.03 11.67 -21.38
C PRO A 155 0.10 10.30 -20.72
N ASP A 156 1.28 10.00 -20.15
CA ASP A 156 1.60 8.70 -19.56
C ASP A 156 1.55 8.68 -18.02
N ALA A 157 1.00 9.75 -17.42
CA ALA A 157 0.86 9.82 -15.97
C ALA A 157 -0.35 9.01 -15.49
N ASP A 158 -0.19 8.39 -14.31
CA ASP A 158 -1.31 7.73 -13.66
C ASP A 158 -2.38 8.76 -13.27
N PRO A 159 -3.67 8.44 -13.43
CA PRO A 159 -4.76 9.36 -13.08
C PRO A 159 -4.72 9.77 -11.61
N VAL A 160 -4.93 11.06 -11.36
CA VAL A 160 -5.10 11.56 -9.99
C VAL A 160 -6.43 11.06 -9.45
N HIS A 161 -6.38 10.34 -8.35
CA HIS A 161 -7.56 9.82 -7.67
C HIS A 161 -8.04 10.79 -6.58
N LYS A 162 -7.10 11.30 -5.78
CA LYS A 162 -7.41 12.15 -4.62
C LYS A 162 -6.28 13.12 -4.35
N VAL A 163 -6.65 14.35 -4.01
CA VAL A 163 -5.75 15.37 -3.46
C VAL A 163 -6.28 15.80 -2.10
N THR A 164 -5.42 15.90 -1.11
CA THR A 164 -5.83 16.27 0.25
C THR A 164 -4.73 17.07 0.95
N ILE A 165 -5.16 18.02 1.77
CA ILE A 165 -4.29 18.76 2.71
C ILE A 165 -4.58 18.38 4.17
N ILE A 166 -5.29 17.26 4.37
CA ILE A 166 -5.54 16.73 5.72
C ILE A 166 -4.29 16.00 6.17
N PRO A 167 -3.67 16.42 7.28
CA PRO A 167 -2.43 15.79 7.74
C PRO A 167 -2.69 14.37 8.23
N ARG A 168 -1.85 13.44 7.73
CA ARG A 168 -1.88 12.01 8.10
C ARG A 168 -0.46 11.51 8.34
N GLY A 169 -0.24 10.78 9.43
CA GLY A 169 1.10 10.30 9.77
C GLY A 169 2.12 11.45 9.83
N LEU A 170 3.12 11.44 8.96
CA LEU A 170 4.13 12.49 8.82
C LEU A 170 3.84 13.47 7.69
N ALA A 171 2.86 13.18 6.82
CA ALA A 171 2.53 14.02 5.67
C ALA A 171 1.49 15.10 6.05
N LEU A 172 1.68 16.32 5.56
CA LEU A 172 0.76 17.44 5.73
C LEU A 172 -0.29 17.50 4.61
N GLY A 173 0.03 16.92 3.45
CA GLY A 173 -0.84 16.76 2.31
C GLY A 173 -0.48 15.49 1.54
N LEU A 174 -1.26 15.16 0.54
CA LEU A 174 -1.01 14.03 -0.33
C LEU A 174 -1.77 14.15 -1.65
N THR A 175 -1.08 13.82 -2.73
CA THR A 175 -1.67 13.54 -4.04
C THR A 175 -1.58 12.04 -4.31
N HIS A 176 -2.73 11.37 -4.33
CA HIS A 176 -2.84 9.94 -4.57
C HIS A 176 -3.20 9.67 -6.01
N TYR A 177 -2.46 8.75 -6.63
CA TYR A 177 -2.67 8.29 -8.01
C TYR A 177 -3.30 6.91 -8.01
N LEU A 178 -4.15 6.65 -8.97
CA LEU A 178 -4.75 5.33 -9.20
C LEU A 178 -4.14 4.73 -10.46
N PRO A 179 -3.21 3.79 -10.35
CA PRO A 179 -2.64 3.12 -11.52
C PRO A 179 -3.74 2.46 -12.35
N VAL A 180 -3.72 2.69 -13.66
CA VAL A 180 -4.67 2.04 -14.60
C VAL A 180 -4.35 0.56 -14.71
N ASP A 181 -3.05 0.23 -14.74
CA ASP A 181 -2.55 -1.14 -14.85
C ASP A 181 -1.40 -1.39 -13.85
N GLU A 182 -1.34 -2.59 -13.30
CA GLU A 182 -0.15 -3.07 -12.57
C GLU A 182 0.90 -3.55 -13.57
N ARG A 183 1.90 -2.71 -13.81
CA ARG A 183 3.02 -3.03 -14.69
C ARG A 183 4.26 -3.36 -13.87
N HIS A 184 4.89 -4.47 -14.20
CA HIS A 184 6.15 -4.90 -13.60
C HIS A 184 7.38 -4.30 -14.28
N THR A 185 7.21 -3.73 -15.49
CA THR A 185 8.27 -3.06 -16.25
C THR A 185 7.83 -1.65 -16.62
N HIS A 186 8.75 -0.70 -16.54
CA HIS A 186 8.49 0.69 -16.89
C HIS A 186 9.40 1.10 -18.06
N SER A 187 8.82 1.76 -19.07
CA SER A 187 9.61 2.37 -20.14
C SER A 187 10.35 3.61 -19.60
N LYS A 188 11.39 4.03 -20.30
CA LYS A 188 12.14 5.25 -19.98
C LYS A 188 11.21 6.47 -19.92
N GLU A 189 10.33 6.62 -20.88
CA GLU A 189 9.37 7.72 -20.99
C GLU A 189 8.45 7.78 -19.77
N ARG A 190 8.01 6.62 -19.28
CA ARG A 190 7.17 6.54 -18.08
C ARG A 190 7.96 6.89 -16.82
N ILE A 191 9.23 6.49 -16.74
CA ILE A 191 10.11 6.88 -15.61
C ILE A 191 10.30 8.40 -15.63
N GLU A 192 10.62 8.99 -16.79
CA GLU A 192 10.76 10.44 -16.96
C GLU A 192 9.46 11.17 -16.59
N THR A 193 8.30 10.66 -17.01
CA THR A 193 6.99 11.21 -16.63
C THR A 193 6.81 11.21 -15.10
N ARG A 194 7.19 10.11 -14.41
CA ARG A 194 7.13 10.03 -12.95
C ARG A 194 8.05 11.03 -12.26
N LEU A 195 9.25 11.24 -12.77
CA LEU A 195 10.17 12.26 -12.27
C LEU A 195 9.59 13.66 -12.42
N VAL A 196 8.96 13.96 -13.56
CA VAL A 196 8.38 15.28 -13.85
C VAL A 196 7.22 15.59 -12.91
N TYR A 197 6.23 14.68 -12.76
CA TYR A 197 5.11 15.00 -11.88
C TYR A 197 5.48 14.98 -10.39
N ALA A 198 6.50 14.19 -10.00
CA ALA A 198 7.00 14.22 -8.63
C ALA A 198 7.70 15.56 -8.28
N MET A 199 8.20 16.31 -9.27
CA MET A 199 8.71 17.67 -9.07
C MET A 199 7.61 18.73 -9.02
N GLY A 200 6.37 18.39 -9.38
CA GLY A 200 5.25 19.33 -9.51
C GLY A 200 5.01 20.19 -8.27
N GLY A 201 5.03 19.60 -7.09
CA GLY A 201 4.84 20.32 -5.83
C GLY A 201 5.92 21.35 -5.57
N ARG A 202 7.19 20.94 -5.69
CA ARG A 202 8.35 21.83 -5.51
C ARG A 202 8.36 23.01 -6.51
N VAL A 203 7.99 22.74 -7.77
CA VAL A 203 7.91 23.78 -8.79
C VAL A 203 6.76 24.74 -8.48
N ALA A 204 5.61 24.26 -8.02
CA ALA A 204 4.50 25.09 -7.61
C ALA A 204 4.87 26.04 -6.45
N GLU A 205 5.57 25.55 -5.43
CA GLU A 205 6.10 26.40 -4.35
C GLU A 205 6.98 27.53 -4.90
N LYS A 206 7.91 27.17 -5.79
CA LYS A 206 8.82 28.17 -6.39
C LYS A 206 8.10 29.20 -7.23
N VAL A 207 7.14 28.78 -8.04
CA VAL A 207 6.39 29.67 -8.95
C VAL A 207 5.48 30.62 -8.18
N VAL A 208 4.78 30.13 -7.15
CA VAL A 208 3.76 30.91 -6.44
C VAL A 208 4.34 31.73 -5.30
N PHE A 209 5.27 31.18 -4.55
CA PHE A 209 5.80 31.80 -3.33
C PHE A 209 7.24 32.28 -3.49
N ASN A 210 7.92 31.94 -4.59
CA ASN A 210 9.35 32.14 -4.79
C ASN A 210 10.21 31.58 -3.64
N GLN A 211 9.72 30.50 -3.03
CA GLN A 211 10.34 29.83 -1.89
C GLN A 211 10.46 28.33 -2.18
N LEU A 212 11.32 27.67 -1.44
CA LEU A 212 11.49 26.22 -1.46
C LEU A 212 11.44 25.75 -0.01
N SER A 213 10.50 24.86 0.28
CA SER A 213 10.34 24.31 1.62
C SER A 213 10.97 22.93 1.77
N THR A 214 11.05 22.46 3.01
CA THR A 214 11.44 21.07 3.32
C THR A 214 10.31 20.07 3.01
N GLY A 215 9.10 20.55 2.68
CA GLY A 215 7.95 19.73 2.31
C GLY A 215 8.23 18.78 1.14
N ALA A 216 9.07 19.22 0.19
CA ALA A 216 9.48 18.41 -0.95
C ALA A 216 10.58 17.37 -0.66
N SER A 217 10.98 17.15 0.61
CA SER A 217 12.10 16.24 0.94
C SER A 217 11.81 14.80 0.55
N ASP A 218 10.59 14.33 0.76
CA ASP A 218 10.18 12.98 0.40
C ASP A 218 10.07 12.80 -1.11
N ASP A 219 9.61 13.82 -1.83
CA ASP A 219 9.57 13.82 -3.30
C ASP A 219 10.98 13.71 -3.87
N LEU A 220 11.92 14.51 -3.35
CA LEU A 220 13.31 14.48 -3.81
C LEU A 220 13.97 13.13 -3.52
N ARG A 221 13.72 12.52 -2.36
CA ARG A 221 14.20 11.19 -2.05
C ARG A 221 13.64 10.16 -3.04
N ARG A 222 12.33 10.16 -3.26
CA ARG A 222 11.66 9.27 -4.19
C ARG A 222 12.14 9.44 -5.63
N ILE A 223 12.35 10.69 -6.08
CA ILE A 223 12.92 11.00 -7.39
C ILE A 223 14.32 10.41 -7.51
N THR A 224 15.16 10.55 -6.48
CA THR A 224 16.52 10.02 -6.46
C THR A 224 16.51 8.49 -6.56
N GLU A 225 15.67 7.82 -5.80
CA GLU A 225 15.50 6.36 -5.85
C GLU A 225 15.05 5.89 -7.25
N ILE A 226 14.06 6.57 -7.85
CA ILE A 226 13.59 6.26 -9.21
C ILE A 226 14.68 6.47 -10.27
N ALA A 227 15.52 7.48 -10.10
CA ALA A 227 16.57 7.80 -11.06
C ALA A 227 17.81 6.89 -10.93
N GLN A 228 17.98 6.23 -9.79
CA GLN A 228 19.10 5.30 -9.53
C GLN A 228 18.80 3.86 -9.97
N ASN A 229 17.54 3.49 -10.12
CA ASN A 229 17.09 2.16 -10.58
C ASN A 229 16.88 2.12 -12.10
#